data_cf045fb8dd2c453bc9480a2617d4c59f
#
_entry.id   cf045fb8dd2c453bc9480a2617d4c59f
#
_cell.length_a   1.000
_cell.length_b   1.000
_cell.length_c   1.000
_cell.angle_alpha   90.00
_cell.angle_beta   90.00
_cell.angle_gamma   90.00
#
_symmetry.space_group_name_H-M   'P 1'
#
loop_
_entity.id
_entity.type
_entity.pdbx_description
1 polymer ?
#
loop_
_entity_poly.entity_id
_entity_poly.type
_entity_poly.pdbx_seq_one_letter_code
_entity_poly.pdbx_strand_id
1 'polypeptide(L)'
;LELRHRLVKVRRWHLNETGDRIFDRITLEYNGFAGQGDEPASAERRFAWLLAHLPDMDELVARNATAETGAALRAAAMASGWKVRQTNVAPAPTLDLQTVRAADGEFIATLGKNTRAAIRRATRLYEEIGPIRLERAETVADALAWFERLEALHIESWQDRSAVHAFSNPYFRPFH
;
A
#
# COMPACT_ATOMS: atom_id res chain seq x y z
N LEU A 1 -3.24 11.31 17.70
CA LEU A 1 -1.90 11.19 18.29
C LEU A 1 -1.40 12.55 18.77
N GLU A 2 -1.05 12.68 20.05
CA GLU A 2 -0.36 13.86 20.55
C GLU A 2 1.15 13.70 20.34
N LEU A 3 1.75 14.62 19.59
CA LEU A 3 3.20 14.72 19.44
C LEU A 3 3.72 15.96 20.14
N ARG A 4 4.83 15.82 20.86
CA ARG A 4 5.54 16.98 21.39
C ARG A 4 6.64 17.39 20.40
N HIS A 5 6.53 18.54 19.80
CA HIS A 5 7.61 19.13 19.03
C HIS A 5 8.24 20.26 19.86
N ARG A 6 9.33 19.96 20.55
CA ARG A 6 10.00 20.84 21.52
C ARG A 6 9.04 21.27 22.66
N LEU A 7 8.53 22.51 22.59
CA LEU A 7 7.63 23.10 23.60
C LEU A 7 6.15 23.11 23.17
N VAL A 8 5.85 22.65 21.95
CA VAL A 8 4.50 22.71 21.39
C VAL A 8 3.92 21.30 21.32
N LYS A 9 2.70 21.13 21.82
CA LYS A 9 1.92 19.93 21.61
C LYS A 9 1.21 20.05 20.26
N VAL A 10 1.32 19.03 19.42
CA VAL A 10 0.67 18.93 18.10
C VAL A 10 -0.26 17.75 18.11
N ARG A 11 -1.55 18.00 17.85
CA ARG A 11 -2.55 16.93 17.68
C ARG A 11 -2.63 16.57 16.22
N ARG A 12 -2.07 15.40 15.93
CA ARG A 12 -1.98 14.87 14.57
C ARG A 12 -3.00 13.78 14.35
N TRP A 13 -3.77 13.93 13.29
CA TRP A 13 -4.69 12.92 12.79
C TRP A 13 -4.08 12.23 11.58
N HIS A 14 -4.36 10.95 11.43
CA HIS A 14 -3.89 10.14 10.33
C HIS A 14 -5.08 9.60 9.55
N LEU A 15 -5.11 9.80 8.24
CA LEU A 15 -6.16 9.25 7.40
C LEU A 15 -6.00 7.74 7.30
N ASN A 16 -6.99 6.99 7.81
CA ASN A 16 -7.01 5.53 7.81
C ASN A 16 -5.76 4.84 8.40
N GLU A 17 -5.01 5.53 9.24
CA GLU A 17 -3.85 5.01 9.92
C GLU A 17 -3.91 5.37 11.41
N THR A 18 -3.18 4.64 12.23
CA THR A 18 -3.16 4.86 13.68
C THR A 18 -2.17 5.95 14.11
N GLY A 19 -1.17 6.22 13.28
CA GLY A 19 -0.02 7.05 13.60
C GLY A 19 1.05 6.29 14.39
N ASP A 20 0.79 5.06 14.80
CA ASP A 20 1.79 4.18 15.42
C ASP A 20 2.60 3.45 14.36
N ARG A 21 3.93 3.53 14.47
CA ARG A 21 4.84 2.94 13.49
C ARG A 21 4.79 1.42 13.42
N ILE A 22 4.34 0.75 14.47
CA ILE A 22 4.24 -0.71 14.52
C ILE A 22 3.00 -1.15 13.75
N PHE A 23 1.86 -0.52 14.05
CA PHE A 23 0.58 -0.83 13.40
C PHE A 23 0.58 -0.42 11.92
N ASP A 24 1.08 0.77 11.62
CA ASP A 24 1.09 1.34 10.28
C ASP A 24 2.17 0.73 9.35
N ARG A 25 2.87 -0.32 9.80
CA ARG A 25 3.76 -1.12 8.94
C ARG A 25 3.01 -2.03 7.98
N ILE A 26 1.78 -2.38 8.31
CA ILE A 26 0.85 -2.93 7.32
C ILE A 26 0.47 -1.75 6.45
N THR A 27 1.20 -1.59 5.36
CA THR A 27 1.09 -0.41 4.50
C THR A 27 -0.26 -0.37 3.84
N LEU A 28 -1.06 0.64 4.16
CA LEU A 28 -2.26 0.95 3.43
C LEU A 28 -1.88 1.55 2.07
N GLU A 29 -2.23 0.89 0.98
CA GLU A 29 -2.05 1.39 -0.38
C GLU A 29 -3.32 2.09 -0.86
N TYR A 30 -3.18 3.08 -1.74
CA TYR A 30 -4.31 3.84 -2.30
C TYR A 30 -5.20 4.48 -1.23
N ASN A 31 -4.56 5.06 -0.22
CA ASN A 31 -5.25 5.68 0.91
C ASN A 31 -6.19 6.79 0.46
N GLY A 32 -7.44 6.71 0.92
CA GLY A 32 -8.51 7.62 0.55
C GLY A 32 -9.81 7.27 1.27
N PHE A 33 -10.89 7.82 0.80
CA PHE A 33 -12.22 7.51 1.32
C PHE A 33 -12.80 6.29 0.58
N ALA A 34 -13.31 5.33 1.32
CA ALA A 34 -14.16 4.29 0.77
C ALA A 34 -15.56 4.87 0.46
N GLY A 35 -16.13 4.49 -0.68
CA GLY A 35 -17.49 4.90 -1.03
C GLY A 35 -17.82 4.73 -2.51
N GLN A 36 -19.10 4.76 -2.82
CA GLN A 36 -19.57 4.80 -4.21
C GLN A 36 -19.37 6.22 -4.76
N GLY A 37 -18.83 6.31 -5.96
CA GLY A 37 -18.59 7.55 -6.70
C GLY A 37 -17.16 8.03 -6.57
N ASP A 38 -16.38 7.71 -7.59
CA ASP A 38 -14.97 8.13 -7.74
C ASP A 38 -14.84 9.58 -8.27
N GLU A 39 -15.91 10.38 -8.19
CA GLU A 39 -15.82 11.76 -8.64
C GLU A 39 -14.86 12.56 -7.74
N PRO A 40 -13.86 13.25 -8.32
CA PRO A 40 -12.92 14.08 -7.57
C PRO A 40 -13.60 15.11 -6.66
N ALA A 41 -14.70 15.69 -7.11
CA ALA A 41 -15.52 16.61 -6.32
C ALA A 41 -16.14 15.97 -5.06
N SER A 42 -16.36 14.65 -5.07
CA SER A 42 -16.83 13.90 -3.90
C SER A 42 -15.73 13.77 -2.86
N ALA A 43 -14.50 13.45 -3.25
CA ALA A 43 -13.35 13.36 -2.35
C ALA A 43 -13.02 14.73 -1.73
N GLU A 44 -13.03 15.81 -2.52
CA GLU A 44 -12.81 17.17 -2.02
C GLU A 44 -13.84 17.57 -0.96
N ARG A 45 -15.13 17.33 -1.20
CA ARG A 45 -16.20 17.61 -0.22
C ARG A 45 -16.02 16.83 1.08
N ARG A 46 -15.58 15.56 1.00
CA ARG A 46 -15.31 14.74 2.20
C ARG A 46 -14.13 15.28 3.00
N PHE A 47 -13.07 15.70 2.34
CA PHE A 47 -11.95 16.35 3.00
C PHE A 47 -12.34 17.71 3.61
N ALA A 48 -13.11 18.53 2.90
CA ALA A 48 -13.60 19.80 3.41
C ALA A 48 -14.45 19.60 4.67
N TRP A 49 -15.34 18.60 4.66
CA TRP A 49 -16.14 18.24 5.82
C TRP A 49 -15.24 17.78 6.99
N LEU A 50 -14.29 16.90 6.73
CA LEU A 50 -13.36 16.39 7.73
C LEU A 50 -12.55 17.52 8.38
N LEU A 51 -11.99 18.43 7.58
CA LEU A 51 -11.22 19.56 8.06
C LEU A 51 -12.05 20.56 8.89
N ALA A 52 -13.35 20.67 8.60
CA ALA A 52 -14.26 21.55 9.32
C ALA A 52 -14.81 20.94 10.62
N HIS A 53 -14.88 19.61 10.75
CA HIS A 53 -15.59 18.94 11.84
C HIS A 53 -14.69 18.17 12.80
N LEU A 54 -13.43 17.91 12.45
CA LEU A 54 -12.51 17.28 13.41
C LEU A 54 -12.07 18.30 14.46
N PRO A 55 -12.45 18.06 15.74
CA PRO A 55 -12.09 18.99 16.80
C PRO A 55 -10.58 18.93 17.07
N ASP A 56 -10.04 20.08 17.38
CA ASP A 56 -8.69 20.16 17.93
C ASP A 56 -7.58 19.51 17.07
N MET A 57 -7.72 19.55 15.74
CA MET A 57 -6.74 19.04 14.81
C MET A 57 -5.73 20.11 14.41
N ASP A 58 -4.45 19.85 14.65
CA ASP A 58 -3.36 20.75 14.23
C ASP A 58 -2.74 20.28 12.91
N GLU A 59 -2.71 18.96 12.68
CA GLU A 59 -2.17 18.35 11.45
C GLU A 59 -3.03 17.16 10.99
N LEU A 60 -3.23 17.05 9.69
CA LEU A 60 -3.75 15.85 9.03
C LEU A 60 -2.67 15.24 8.14
N VAL A 61 -2.38 13.99 8.37
CA VAL A 61 -1.43 13.20 7.56
C VAL A 61 -2.18 12.20 6.71
N ALA A 62 -1.97 12.24 5.40
CA ALA A 62 -2.44 11.24 4.46
C ALA A 62 -1.24 10.64 3.73
N ARG A 63 -0.84 9.41 4.11
CA ARG A 63 0.24 8.67 3.46
C ARG A 63 -0.32 7.76 2.38
N ASN A 64 0.48 7.46 1.38
CA ASN A 64 0.15 6.51 0.31
C ASN A 64 -1.15 6.83 -0.45
N ALA A 65 -1.52 8.11 -0.47
CA ALA A 65 -2.66 8.60 -1.23
C ALA A 65 -2.33 8.64 -2.72
N THR A 66 -3.32 8.38 -3.56
CA THR A 66 -3.18 8.56 -5.02
C THR A 66 -2.99 10.04 -5.36
N ALA A 67 -2.57 10.34 -6.59
CA ALA A 67 -2.44 11.71 -7.06
C ALA A 67 -3.77 12.47 -6.96
N GLU A 68 -4.88 11.81 -7.31
CA GLU A 68 -6.24 12.36 -7.27
C GLU A 68 -6.68 12.66 -5.84
N THR A 69 -6.47 11.70 -4.92
CA THR A 69 -6.76 11.89 -3.49
C THR A 69 -5.93 13.03 -2.91
N GLY A 70 -4.66 13.10 -3.26
CA GLY A 70 -3.76 14.17 -2.85
C GLY A 70 -4.18 15.54 -3.39
N ALA A 71 -4.65 15.61 -4.64
CA ALA A 71 -5.17 16.84 -5.24
C ALA A 71 -6.46 17.30 -4.55
N ALA A 72 -7.41 16.40 -4.29
CA ALA A 72 -8.65 16.70 -3.58
C ALA A 72 -8.40 17.21 -2.15
N LEU A 73 -7.49 16.55 -1.41
CA LEU A 73 -7.07 17.03 -0.08
C LEU A 73 -6.46 18.43 -0.15
N ARG A 74 -5.59 18.68 -1.14
CA ARG A 74 -4.96 19.98 -1.33
C ARG A 74 -5.99 21.08 -1.61
N ALA A 75 -6.95 20.82 -2.50
CA ALA A 75 -8.01 21.78 -2.85
C ALA A 75 -8.85 22.11 -1.60
N ALA A 76 -9.33 21.11 -0.89
CA ALA A 76 -10.12 21.29 0.34
C ALA A 76 -9.33 22.05 1.43
N ALA A 77 -8.07 21.71 1.63
CA ALA A 77 -7.20 22.35 2.61
C ALA A 77 -6.96 23.82 2.30
N MET A 78 -6.65 24.16 1.05
CA MET A 78 -6.46 25.54 0.60
C MET A 78 -7.73 26.37 0.77
N ALA A 79 -8.88 25.84 0.39
CA ALA A 79 -10.18 26.50 0.56
C ALA A 79 -10.52 26.76 2.05
N SER A 80 -10.02 25.91 2.94
CA SER A 80 -10.22 26.02 4.40
C SER A 80 -9.08 26.76 5.13
N GLY A 81 -8.15 27.40 4.41
CA GLY A 81 -7.04 28.15 4.99
C GLY A 81 -5.91 27.32 5.58
N TRP A 82 -5.89 26.02 5.33
CA TRP A 82 -4.82 25.11 5.76
C TRP A 82 -3.59 25.20 4.87
N LYS A 83 -2.41 25.01 5.48
CA LYS A 83 -1.16 24.87 4.73
C LYS A 83 -0.94 23.41 4.37
N VAL A 84 -0.63 23.15 3.10
CA VAL A 84 -0.36 21.77 2.60
C VAL A 84 1.12 21.61 2.31
N ARG A 85 1.69 20.53 2.81
CA ARG A 85 3.06 20.12 2.52
C ARG A 85 3.05 18.70 1.95
N GLN A 86 3.52 18.55 0.75
CA GLN A 86 3.80 17.22 0.17
C GLN A 86 5.23 16.82 0.54
N THR A 87 5.37 15.68 1.24
CA THR A 87 6.68 15.25 1.78
C THR A 87 7.39 14.25 0.89
N ASN A 88 6.62 13.45 0.14
CA ASN A 88 7.17 12.43 -0.75
C ASN A 88 6.28 12.22 -1.95
N VAL A 89 6.87 11.81 -3.07
CA VAL A 89 6.20 11.29 -4.26
C VAL A 89 6.97 10.05 -4.67
N ALA A 90 6.28 8.94 -4.77
CA ALA A 90 6.83 7.69 -5.27
C ALA A 90 6.04 7.22 -6.49
N PRO A 91 6.70 6.67 -7.52
CA PRO A 91 5.99 6.04 -8.60
C PRO A 91 5.26 4.80 -8.09
N ALA A 92 4.01 4.61 -8.50
CA ALA A 92 3.26 3.37 -8.31
C ALA A 92 3.21 2.64 -9.65
N PRO A 93 4.12 1.69 -9.91
CA PRO A 93 4.10 0.92 -11.15
C PRO A 93 2.78 0.15 -11.27
N THR A 94 2.11 0.32 -12.39
CA THR A 94 0.85 -0.35 -12.69
C THR A 94 0.98 -1.22 -13.92
N LEU A 95 0.19 -2.29 -13.96
CA LEU A 95 0.06 -3.15 -15.12
C LEU A 95 -1.34 -2.98 -15.71
N ASP A 96 -1.41 -2.53 -16.95
CA ASP A 96 -2.67 -2.49 -17.69
C ASP A 96 -3.03 -3.91 -18.18
N LEU A 97 -3.95 -4.54 -17.44
CA LEU A 97 -4.43 -5.88 -17.79
C LEU A 97 -5.23 -5.93 -19.10
N GLN A 98 -5.80 -4.82 -19.56
CA GLN A 98 -6.49 -4.79 -20.86
C GLN A 98 -5.48 -4.91 -21.99
N THR A 99 -4.37 -4.18 -21.91
CA THR A 99 -3.26 -4.31 -22.87
C THR A 99 -2.71 -5.74 -22.90
N VAL A 100 -2.55 -6.39 -21.73
CA VAL A 100 -2.10 -7.78 -21.67
C VAL A 100 -3.11 -8.74 -22.33
N ARG A 101 -4.39 -8.57 -22.08
CA ARG A 101 -5.45 -9.39 -22.70
C ARG A 101 -5.53 -9.20 -24.21
N ALA A 102 -5.36 -7.97 -24.69
CA ALA A 102 -5.33 -7.66 -26.12
C ALA A 102 -4.12 -8.27 -26.85
N ALA A 103 -3.05 -8.58 -26.12
CA ALA A 103 -1.85 -9.29 -26.60
C ALA A 103 -1.92 -10.81 -26.35
N ASP A 104 -3.09 -11.42 -26.45
CA ASP A 104 -3.34 -12.86 -26.22
C ASP A 104 -2.86 -13.39 -24.86
N GLY A 105 -2.79 -12.52 -23.87
CA GLY A 105 -2.34 -12.88 -22.51
C GLY A 105 -0.82 -13.04 -22.37
N GLU A 106 -0.04 -12.76 -23.39
CA GLU A 106 1.42 -12.86 -23.40
C GLU A 106 2.07 -11.69 -22.61
N PHE A 107 1.86 -11.67 -21.29
CA PHE A 107 2.40 -10.63 -20.41
C PHE A 107 3.90 -10.39 -20.62
N ILE A 108 4.69 -11.45 -20.74
CA ILE A 108 6.15 -11.35 -20.88
C ILE A 108 6.51 -10.61 -22.19
N ALA A 109 5.69 -10.71 -23.24
CA ALA A 109 5.93 -10.02 -24.49
C ALA A 109 5.79 -8.50 -24.37
N THR A 110 4.98 -8.01 -23.42
CA THR A 110 4.79 -6.56 -23.16
C THR A 110 5.96 -5.91 -22.44
N LEU A 111 6.84 -6.71 -21.84
CA LEU A 111 7.98 -6.23 -21.04
C LEU A 111 9.18 -5.84 -21.91
N GLY A 112 10.04 -4.97 -21.39
CA GLY A 112 11.30 -4.59 -22.02
C GLY A 112 12.27 -5.77 -22.16
N LYS A 113 13.16 -5.71 -23.18
CA LYS A 113 14.11 -6.80 -23.51
C LYS A 113 14.91 -7.30 -22.30
N ASN A 114 15.42 -6.39 -21.47
CA ASN A 114 16.25 -6.75 -20.32
C ASN A 114 15.45 -7.47 -19.25
N THR A 115 14.21 -7.02 -18.99
CA THR A 115 13.29 -7.66 -18.02
C THR A 115 12.91 -9.06 -18.49
N ARG A 116 12.59 -9.22 -19.79
CA ARG A 116 12.32 -10.56 -20.37
C ARG A 116 13.50 -11.52 -20.20
N ALA A 117 14.72 -11.02 -20.46
CA ALA A 117 15.94 -11.82 -20.29
C ALA A 117 16.17 -12.23 -18.83
N ALA A 118 15.94 -11.29 -17.90
CA ALA A 118 16.07 -11.56 -16.47
C ALA A 118 15.05 -12.60 -15.99
N ILE A 119 13.80 -12.49 -16.40
CA ILE A 119 12.75 -13.47 -16.07
C ILE A 119 13.11 -14.85 -16.61
N ARG A 120 13.46 -14.97 -17.90
CA ARG A 120 13.85 -16.25 -18.49
C ARG A 120 15.05 -16.88 -17.79
N ARG A 121 16.04 -16.07 -17.41
CA ARG A 121 17.19 -16.55 -16.64
C ARG A 121 16.78 -17.08 -15.26
N ALA A 122 15.95 -16.34 -14.54
CA ALA A 122 15.46 -16.74 -13.23
C ALA A 122 14.65 -18.04 -13.33
N THR A 123 13.71 -18.12 -14.27
CA THR A 123 12.91 -19.34 -14.51
C THR A 123 13.81 -20.56 -14.73
N ARG A 124 14.80 -20.46 -15.61
CA ARG A 124 15.73 -21.57 -15.89
C ARG A 124 16.50 -22.00 -14.63
N LEU A 125 16.99 -21.04 -13.81
CA LEU A 125 17.70 -21.38 -12.58
C LEU A 125 16.82 -22.13 -11.58
N TYR A 126 15.54 -21.80 -11.50
CA TYR A 126 14.59 -22.54 -10.67
C TYR A 126 14.29 -23.92 -11.25
N GLU A 127 14.15 -24.05 -12.57
CA GLU A 127 13.91 -25.34 -13.25
C GLU A 127 15.09 -26.31 -13.11
N GLU A 128 16.32 -25.81 -12.94
CA GLU A 128 17.50 -26.64 -12.60
C GLU A 128 17.37 -27.31 -11.22
N ILE A 129 16.60 -26.72 -10.30
CA ILE A 129 16.33 -27.28 -8.96
C ILE A 129 15.14 -28.26 -9.03
N GLY A 130 14.14 -27.95 -9.84
CA GLY A 130 12.94 -28.76 -10.01
C GLY A 130 11.86 -28.10 -10.84
N PRO A 131 10.80 -28.81 -11.21
CA PRO A 131 9.73 -28.25 -12.03
C PRO A 131 8.98 -27.14 -11.28
N ILE A 132 8.81 -25.99 -11.95
CA ILE A 132 7.99 -24.90 -11.44
C ILE A 132 6.52 -25.26 -11.68
N ARG A 133 5.71 -25.23 -10.63
CA ARG A 133 4.26 -25.45 -10.69
C ARG A 133 3.53 -24.25 -10.11
N LEU A 134 2.49 -23.81 -10.82
CA LEU A 134 1.53 -22.85 -10.30
C LEU A 134 0.35 -23.62 -9.72
N GLU A 135 0.15 -23.50 -8.42
CA GLU A 135 -0.98 -24.11 -7.72
C GLU A 135 -1.89 -23.01 -7.19
N ARG A 136 -3.18 -23.27 -7.13
CA ARG A 136 -4.18 -22.39 -6.57
C ARG A 136 -4.88 -23.09 -5.42
N ALA A 137 -5.06 -22.39 -4.30
CA ALA A 137 -5.85 -22.91 -3.20
C ALA A 137 -7.32 -23.05 -3.63
N GLU A 138 -7.89 -24.22 -3.48
CA GLU A 138 -9.28 -24.52 -3.83
C GLU A 138 -10.22 -24.31 -2.64
N THR A 139 -9.70 -24.43 -1.42
CA THR A 139 -10.46 -24.29 -0.19
C THR A 139 -9.82 -23.27 0.75
N VAL A 140 -10.60 -22.77 1.72
CA VAL A 140 -10.07 -21.92 2.80
C VAL A 140 -9.02 -22.67 3.62
N ALA A 141 -9.22 -23.96 3.86
CA ALA A 141 -8.25 -24.78 4.60
C ALA A 141 -6.90 -24.85 3.87
N ASP A 142 -6.91 -25.04 2.54
CA ASP A 142 -5.67 -25.02 1.74
C ASP A 142 -5.01 -23.64 1.80
N ALA A 143 -5.79 -22.58 1.68
CA ALA A 143 -5.27 -21.22 1.74
C ALA A 143 -4.59 -20.92 3.09
N LEU A 144 -5.19 -21.35 4.20
CA LEU A 144 -4.61 -21.21 5.54
C LEU A 144 -3.33 -22.04 5.70
N ALA A 145 -3.31 -23.29 5.24
CA ALA A 145 -2.11 -24.10 5.28
C ALA A 145 -0.97 -23.51 4.45
N TRP A 146 -1.28 -22.94 3.29
CA TRP A 146 -0.27 -22.25 2.47
C TRP A 146 0.19 -20.94 3.10
N PHE A 147 -0.70 -20.22 3.78
CA PHE A 147 -0.33 -19.01 4.51
C PHE A 147 0.67 -19.32 5.66
N GLU A 148 0.46 -20.40 6.41
CA GLU A 148 1.41 -20.86 7.43
C GLU A 148 2.77 -21.22 6.83
N ARG A 149 2.76 -21.91 5.67
CA ARG A 149 3.98 -22.23 4.94
C ARG A 149 4.70 -20.98 4.42
N LEU A 150 3.94 -19.99 3.91
CA LEU A 150 4.47 -18.70 3.50
C LEU A 150 5.11 -17.95 4.68
N GLU A 151 4.47 -17.97 5.85
CA GLU A 151 5.01 -17.37 7.08
C GLU A 151 6.37 -17.98 7.43
N ALA A 152 6.48 -19.30 7.43
CA ALA A 152 7.73 -20.00 7.74
C ALA A 152 8.86 -19.63 6.75
N LEU A 153 8.58 -19.67 5.45
CA LEU A 153 9.52 -19.29 4.40
C LEU A 153 9.91 -17.81 4.48
N HIS A 154 8.96 -16.93 4.81
CA HIS A 154 9.23 -15.51 4.98
C HIS A 154 10.18 -15.27 6.17
N ILE A 155 9.90 -15.87 7.32
CA ILE A 155 10.74 -15.75 8.51
C ILE A 155 12.15 -16.24 8.19
N GLU A 156 12.31 -17.41 7.60
CA GLU A 156 13.60 -17.96 7.18
C GLU A 156 14.36 -17.00 6.26
N SER A 157 13.69 -16.46 5.24
CA SER A 157 14.33 -15.55 4.26
C SER A 157 14.75 -14.20 4.86
N TRP A 158 14.19 -13.81 6.01
CA TRP A 158 14.46 -12.54 6.68
C TRP A 158 15.40 -12.67 7.88
N GLN A 159 15.75 -13.87 8.33
CA GLN A 159 16.60 -14.10 9.51
C GLN A 159 17.91 -13.30 9.47
N ASP A 160 18.55 -13.23 8.31
CA ASP A 160 19.83 -12.55 8.14
C ASP A 160 19.69 -11.07 7.67
N ARG A 161 18.48 -10.61 7.36
CA ARG A 161 18.27 -9.29 6.78
C ARG A 161 17.76 -8.27 7.79
N SER A 162 16.79 -8.64 8.60
CA SER A 162 16.17 -7.75 9.58
C SER A 162 15.31 -8.54 10.57
N ALA A 163 15.40 -8.20 11.85
CA ALA A 163 14.46 -8.70 12.86
C ALA A 163 13.05 -8.13 12.68
N VAL A 164 12.87 -7.17 11.79
CA VAL A 164 11.60 -6.50 11.55
C VAL A 164 11.11 -6.81 10.14
N HIS A 165 10.09 -7.66 10.06
CA HIS A 165 9.45 -8.11 8.83
C HIS A 165 7.92 -8.11 9.00
N ALA A 166 7.18 -8.44 7.96
CA ALA A 166 5.71 -8.40 7.98
C ALA A 166 5.11 -9.21 9.14
N PHE A 167 5.50 -10.45 9.31
CA PHE A 167 4.99 -11.32 10.38
C PHE A 167 5.50 -10.98 11.80
N SER A 168 6.45 -10.07 11.95
CA SER A 168 6.79 -9.52 13.27
C SER A 168 5.76 -8.51 13.77
N ASN A 169 4.83 -8.08 12.91
CA ASN A 169 3.70 -7.26 13.29
C ASN A 169 2.56 -8.17 13.82
N PRO A 170 2.11 -8.02 15.08
CA PRO A 170 1.09 -8.90 15.67
C PRO A 170 -0.28 -8.82 14.97
N TYR A 171 -0.51 -7.78 14.17
CA TYR A 171 -1.76 -7.58 13.43
C TYR A 171 -1.71 -8.08 11.99
N PHE A 172 -0.52 -8.41 11.47
CA PHE A 172 -0.39 -8.85 10.09
C PHE A 172 -1.13 -10.17 9.83
N ARG A 173 -0.93 -11.16 10.70
CA ARG A 173 -1.59 -12.47 10.58
C ARG A 173 -3.12 -12.41 10.74
N PRO A 174 -3.70 -11.71 11.75
CA PRO A 174 -5.15 -11.56 11.86
C PRO A 174 -5.80 -10.77 10.72
N PHE A 175 -5.04 -9.91 10.06
CA PHE A 175 -5.53 -9.12 8.93
C PHE A 175 -5.63 -9.96 7.64
N HIS A 176 -4.76 -10.92 7.44
CA HIS A 176 -4.70 -11.78 6.25
C HIS A 176 -5.37 -13.12 6.48
#